data_9bfc1feb323498a7d31d6de2c970430b
#
_entry.id   9bfc1feb323498a7d31d6de2c970430b
#
_cell.length_a   1.000
_cell.length_b   1.000
_cell.length_c   1.000
_cell.angle_alpha   90.00
_cell.angle_beta   90.00
_cell.angle_gamma   90.00
#
_symmetry.space_group_name_H-M   'P 1'
#
loop_
_entity.id
_entity.type
_entity.pdbx_description
1 polymer ?
#
loop_
_entity_poly.entity_id
_entity_poly.type
_entity_poly.pdbx_seq_one_letter_code
_entity_poly.pdbx_strand_id
1 'polypeptide(L)'
;MLAAKNPTKRRPKSPTNSKRRVNLTKPRKNLPSDDSTPLPSIPKNLSSASTILRRLLGLDEVKHLFDPEMRQNSSMVYTKGVTIWMLILQRLCKGATLEQTVSHVLQHDRHLLPQNKRTEEFSLSANPSGYSSARGKLDIEEVRDFSNRVCNAFAHCSEPVIDGRRVFLLDGTTITLEPTAELQKAFPPAPNQHGQSVWPVAKLMVAAEMQTGSILQPQVDPMYGPERTSEAKQSFKVVEKLPAESIVIADAGFGIFSVAHHTMLAGHDILFRLTKARFHAMVKKASLVESGKGYKSYQLNWIPSAKDRKTNPHLPSDAALEVILHCVELNNGGQLYLVSSLDFDACSAADLYSRRYEIEFDIRDLKVTMDAENLRSRSVEMAMKELMTSVIAFNLTMQFRRQAARLVRLEPRRLSFKSCWVVFQDHLLLGNEEDFEGWQIRFVRALTLASQKRLPQRSKPRSYPRVAHTRRQKSTKFMKAKSKKAAIKKPDPPPSGTK
;
A
#
# COMPACT_ATOMS: atom_id res chain seq x y z
N MET A 1 -55.26 -8.11 57.87
CA MET A 1 -55.20 -9.20 56.88
C MET A 1 -53.86 -9.09 56.20
N LEU A 2 -52.96 -9.98 56.50
CA LEU A 2 -51.52 -9.88 56.29
C LEU A 2 -51.09 -10.46 54.95
N ALA A 3 -50.35 -9.66 54.17
CA ALA A 3 -49.71 -10.11 52.94
C ALA A 3 -48.28 -10.63 53.22
N ALA A 4 -48.00 -11.87 52.84
CA ALA A 4 -46.73 -12.54 53.02
C ALA A 4 -45.67 -12.06 52.00
N LYS A 5 -44.50 -11.73 52.56
CA LYS A 5 -43.27 -11.41 51.76
C LYS A 5 -42.55 -12.69 51.34
N ASN A 6 -42.26 -12.87 50.07
CA ASN A 6 -41.39 -13.91 49.53
C ASN A 6 -39.91 -13.49 49.61
N PRO A 7 -38.99 -14.38 50.01
CA PRO A 7 -37.56 -14.08 50.05
C PRO A 7 -36.88 -14.31 48.68
N THR A 8 -36.11 -13.31 48.25
CA THR A 8 -35.24 -13.34 47.07
C THR A 8 -34.09 -14.36 47.24
N LYS A 9 -34.06 -15.39 46.39
CA LYS A 9 -32.94 -16.31 46.25
C LYS A 9 -31.75 -15.62 45.57
N ARG A 10 -30.66 -15.44 46.31
CA ARG A 10 -29.34 -15.07 45.77
C ARG A 10 -28.76 -16.22 44.96
N ARG A 11 -28.44 -16.01 43.69
CA ARG A 11 -27.64 -16.92 42.86
C ARG A 11 -26.16 -16.86 43.30
N PRO A 12 -25.44 -17.99 43.31
CA PRO A 12 -24.01 -18.02 43.62
C PRO A 12 -23.21 -17.42 42.47
N LYS A 13 -22.19 -16.62 42.80
CA LYS A 13 -21.20 -16.07 41.86
C LYS A 13 -20.32 -17.20 41.34
N SER A 14 -20.28 -17.42 40.04
CA SER A 14 -19.33 -18.30 39.36
C SER A 14 -17.89 -17.73 39.41
N PRO A 15 -16.86 -18.60 39.51
CA PRO A 15 -15.48 -18.15 39.58
C PRO A 15 -15.04 -17.47 38.29
N THR A 16 -14.46 -16.28 38.40
CA THR A 16 -13.86 -15.52 37.32
C THR A 16 -12.56 -16.19 36.89
N ASN A 17 -12.60 -16.95 35.80
CA ASN A 17 -11.42 -17.42 35.11
C ASN A 17 -10.75 -16.24 34.40
N SER A 18 -9.62 -15.76 34.93
CA SER A 18 -8.81 -14.70 34.32
C SER A 18 -8.06 -15.26 33.12
N LYS A 19 -8.68 -15.14 31.95
CA LYS A 19 -7.98 -15.43 30.67
C LYS A 19 -7.01 -14.30 30.37
N ARG A 20 -5.73 -14.63 30.22
CA ARG A 20 -4.71 -13.77 29.62
C ARG A 20 -5.12 -13.44 28.17
N ARG A 21 -5.83 -12.33 27.97
CA ARG A 21 -5.96 -11.71 26.67
C ARG A 21 -4.63 -11.04 26.35
N VAL A 22 -3.96 -11.50 25.30
CA VAL A 22 -2.87 -10.73 24.69
C VAL A 22 -3.51 -9.51 24.04
N ASN A 23 -3.47 -8.39 24.74
CA ASN A 23 -3.97 -7.11 24.23
C ASN A 23 -2.93 -6.51 23.31
N LEU A 24 -3.02 -6.78 22.00
CA LEU A 24 -2.22 -6.14 20.95
C LEU A 24 -2.38 -4.62 20.89
N THR A 25 -3.26 -4.03 21.69
CA THR A 25 -3.57 -2.59 21.70
C THR A 25 -3.13 -1.85 22.95
N LYS A 26 -2.53 -2.52 23.95
CA LYS A 26 -1.99 -1.80 25.12
C LYS A 26 -0.58 -1.32 24.83
N PRO A 27 -0.29 -0.01 24.92
CA PRO A 27 1.10 0.46 24.88
C PRO A 27 1.84 -0.19 26.05
N ARG A 28 2.97 -0.85 25.78
CA ARG A 28 3.88 -1.35 26.83
C ARG A 28 4.23 -0.18 27.75
N LYS A 29 3.96 -0.33 29.03
CA LYS A 29 4.20 0.69 30.07
C LYS A 29 5.69 0.94 30.36
N ASN A 30 6.61 0.20 29.76
CA ASN A 30 8.05 0.36 29.97
C ASN A 30 8.77 0.30 28.63
N LEU A 31 8.77 1.40 27.87
CA LEU A 31 9.89 1.72 26.98
C LEU A 31 10.92 2.46 27.82
N PRO A 32 12.22 2.17 27.67
CA PRO A 32 13.27 2.95 28.32
C PRO A 32 13.14 4.41 27.92
N SER A 33 13.24 5.31 28.87
CA SER A 33 13.08 6.75 28.72
C SER A 33 14.28 7.42 28.07
N ASP A 34 15.16 6.68 27.39
CA ASP A 34 16.44 7.18 26.87
C ASP A 34 16.73 6.64 25.47
N ASP A 35 15.79 6.87 24.53
CA ASP A 35 16.10 6.83 23.10
C ASP A 35 15.92 8.24 22.51
N SER A 36 16.67 9.17 23.04
CA SER A 36 17.16 10.32 22.29
C SER A 36 18.25 9.80 21.35
N THR A 37 17.88 8.95 20.37
CA THR A 37 18.73 8.79 19.19
C THR A 37 18.78 10.19 18.56
N PRO A 38 19.92 10.89 18.65
CA PRO A 38 20.05 12.18 18.00
C PRO A 38 19.77 11.94 16.52
N LEU A 39 18.99 12.83 15.90
CA LEU A 39 18.89 12.87 14.44
C LEU A 39 20.32 12.78 13.91
N PRO A 40 20.62 11.84 13.00
CA PRO A 40 21.99 11.59 12.60
C PRO A 40 22.68 12.90 12.19
N SER A 41 23.82 13.19 12.78
CA SER A 41 24.62 14.35 12.47
C SER A 41 25.04 14.29 11.01
N ILE A 42 24.48 15.15 10.18
CA ILE A 42 24.74 15.20 8.74
C ILE A 42 25.94 16.13 8.51
N PRO A 43 26.95 15.69 7.73
CA PRO A 43 28.08 16.54 7.39
C PRO A 43 27.63 17.85 6.70
N LYS A 44 28.22 18.97 7.06
CA LYS A 44 27.84 20.33 6.60
C LYS A 44 27.96 20.59 5.08
N ASN A 45 28.55 19.67 4.30
CA ASN A 45 28.95 19.91 2.90
C ASN A 45 28.19 19.08 1.84
N LEU A 46 26.95 18.63 2.11
CA LEU A 46 26.19 17.84 1.15
C LEU A 46 25.02 18.66 0.58
N SER A 47 25.29 19.42 -0.48
CA SER A 47 24.28 20.05 -1.33
C SER A 47 23.87 19.08 -2.43
N SER A 48 22.74 18.36 -2.29
CA SER A 48 22.15 17.59 -3.40
C SER A 48 20.77 17.04 -3.02
N ALA A 49 20.01 16.60 -4.01
CA ALA A 49 18.76 15.87 -3.82
C ALA A 49 18.92 14.67 -2.86
N SER A 50 20.13 14.06 -2.82
CA SER A 50 20.49 13.03 -1.85
C SER A 50 20.38 13.51 -0.41
N THR A 51 20.72 14.76 -0.12
CA THR A 51 20.66 15.33 1.24
C THR A 51 19.22 15.38 1.74
N ILE A 52 18.26 15.79 0.91
CA ILE A 52 16.85 15.83 1.28
C ILE A 52 16.35 14.40 1.55
N LEU A 53 16.60 13.48 0.64
CA LEU A 53 16.21 12.09 0.83
C LEU A 53 16.84 11.48 2.07
N ARG A 54 18.11 11.73 2.33
CA ARG A 54 18.79 11.29 3.57
C ARG A 54 18.18 11.90 4.82
N ARG A 55 17.88 13.18 4.81
CA ARG A 55 17.23 13.87 5.94
C ARG A 55 15.82 13.32 6.19
N LEU A 56 15.03 13.09 5.15
CA LEU A 56 13.69 12.56 5.24
C LEU A 56 13.67 11.08 5.62
N LEU A 57 14.63 10.30 5.13
CA LEU A 57 14.71 8.86 5.35
C LEU A 57 15.38 8.51 6.68
N GLY A 58 16.29 9.34 7.16
CA GLY A 58 17.17 8.97 8.28
C GLY A 58 18.06 7.76 7.97
N LEU A 59 18.30 7.48 6.68
CA LEU A 59 19.02 6.31 6.21
C LEU A 59 20.36 6.71 5.57
N ASP A 60 21.45 6.17 6.07
CA ASP A 60 22.77 6.31 5.45
C ASP A 60 22.88 5.58 4.11
N GLU A 61 22.03 4.59 3.87
CA GLU A 61 22.04 3.73 2.67
C GLU A 61 21.72 4.49 1.37
N VAL A 62 21.06 5.63 1.45
CA VAL A 62 20.82 6.50 0.28
C VAL A 62 22.11 7.16 -0.24
N LYS A 63 23.19 7.13 0.54
CA LYS A 63 24.46 7.77 0.22
C LYS A 63 25.07 7.31 -1.11
N HIS A 64 24.94 6.01 -1.39
CA HIS A 64 25.52 5.40 -2.60
C HIS A 64 24.66 5.60 -3.86
N LEU A 65 23.41 6.00 -3.72
CA LEU A 65 22.48 6.17 -4.83
C LEU A 65 22.69 7.48 -5.60
N PHE A 66 23.35 8.42 -4.97
CA PHE A 66 23.61 9.75 -5.50
C PHE A 66 25.10 10.08 -5.44
N ASP A 67 25.95 9.04 -5.62
CA ASP A 67 27.39 9.18 -5.55
C ASP A 67 27.87 10.25 -6.57
N PRO A 68 28.57 11.31 -6.11
CA PRO A 68 29.13 12.31 -7.00
C PRO A 68 30.22 11.77 -7.91
N GLU A 69 30.74 10.54 -7.68
CA GLU A 69 31.75 9.91 -8.52
C GLU A 69 31.22 9.39 -9.87
N MET A 70 29.91 9.33 -10.09
CA MET A 70 29.43 9.20 -11.46
C MET A 70 29.87 10.44 -12.25
N ARG A 71 30.86 10.28 -13.12
CA ARG A 71 31.40 11.30 -14.02
C ARG A 71 30.25 11.93 -14.80
N GLN A 72 29.71 13.02 -14.26
CA GLN A 72 28.65 13.78 -14.89
C GLN A 72 29.35 14.86 -15.73
N ASN A 73 28.89 15.01 -16.97
CA ASN A 73 29.32 16.15 -17.76
C ASN A 73 29.06 17.43 -16.95
N SER A 74 30.07 18.25 -16.78
CA SER A 74 30.02 19.49 -16.00
C SER A 74 28.91 20.47 -16.47
N SER A 75 28.34 20.24 -17.66
CA SER A 75 27.25 21.04 -18.23
C SER A 75 25.83 20.47 -17.93
N MET A 76 25.72 19.31 -17.30
CA MET A 76 24.41 18.70 -17.01
C MET A 76 23.73 19.42 -15.83
N VAL A 77 22.50 19.87 -16.04
CA VAL A 77 21.62 20.45 -15.01
C VAL A 77 20.80 19.38 -14.32
N TYR A 78 20.14 18.53 -15.11
CA TYR A 78 19.30 17.46 -14.63
C TYR A 78 20.11 16.16 -14.54
N THR A 79 20.87 16.02 -13.46
CA THR A 79 21.61 14.80 -13.14
C THR A 79 20.63 13.66 -12.83
N LYS A 80 21.10 12.40 -12.80
CA LYS A 80 20.25 11.24 -12.45
C LYS A 80 19.55 11.47 -11.10
N GLY A 81 20.28 11.90 -10.07
CA GLY A 81 19.73 12.14 -8.75
C GLY A 81 18.69 13.25 -8.73
N VAL A 82 18.98 14.40 -9.35
CA VAL A 82 18.03 15.50 -9.49
C VAL A 82 16.77 15.05 -10.24
N THR A 83 16.94 14.29 -11.31
CA THR A 83 15.81 13.81 -12.13
C THR A 83 14.92 12.85 -11.35
N ILE A 84 15.49 11.91 -10.59
CA ILE A 84 14.74 10.98 -9.73
C ILE A 84 14.02 11.76 -8.62
N TRP A 85 14.70 12.72 -7.98
CA TRP A 85 14.05 13.56 -6.97
C TRP A 85 12.86 14.34 -7.54
N MET A 86 13.03 14.96 -8.72
CA MET A 86 11.95 15.69 -9.37
C MET A 86 10.77 14.78 -9.74
N LEU A 87 11.02 13.53 -10.13
CA LEU A 87 9.95 12.53 -10.34
C LEU A 87 9.20 12.25 -9.03
N ILE A 88 9.92 12.06 -7.91
CA ILE A 88 9.32 11.83 -6.60
C ILE A 88 8.52 13.06 -6.15
N LEU A 89 9.09 14.26 -6.29
CA LEU A 89 8.45 15.52 -5.95
C LEU A 89 7.16 15.72 -6.74
N GLN A 90 7.18 15.41 -8.04
CA GLN A 90 6.01 15.49 -8.91
C GLN A 90 4.87 14.57 -8.42
N ARG A 91 5.19 13.42 -7.84
CA ARG A 91 4.21 12.48 -7.27
C ARG A 91 3.75 12.91 -5.87
N LEU A 92 4.63 13.50 -5.07
CA LEU A 92 4.28 14.11 -3.79
C LEU A 92 3.32 15.28 -3.97
N CYS A 93 3.51 16.09 -5.04
CA CYS A 93 2.64 17.21 -5.36
C CYS A 93 1.57 16.77 -6.35
N LYS A 94 0.44 16.27 -5.86
CA LYS A 94 -0.67 15.74 -6.65
C LYS A 94 -0.99 16.62 -7.86
N GLY A 95 -0.89 16.03 -9.05
CA GLY A 95 -1.24 16.70 -10.29
C GLY A 95 -0.22 17.70 -10.81
N ALA A 96 0.97 17.80 -10.22
CA ALA A 96 2.03 18.67 -10.71
C ALA A 96 2.40 18.33 -12.16
N THR A 97 2.44 19.36 -13.01
CA THR A 97 2.93 19.25 -14.38
C THR A 97 4.46 19.26 -14.40
N LEU A 98 5.06 18.91 -15.53
CA LEU A 98 6.52 19.02 -15.71
C LEU A 98 7.00 20.46 -15.52
N GLU A 99 6.27 21.41 -16.06
CA GLU A 99 6.56 22.84 -15.93
C GLU A 99 6.49 23.34 -14.49
N GLN A 100 5.42 22.95 -13.76
CA GLN A 100 5.30 23.29 -12.35
C GLN A 100 6.45 22.73 -11.52
N THR A 101 6.86 21.48 -11.82
CA THR A 101 7.98 20.83 -11.12
C THR A 101 9.30 21.54 -11.40
N VAL A 102 9.57 21.90 -12.65
CA VAL A 102 10.77 22.65 -13.01
C VAL A 102 10.75 24.03 -12.38
N SER A 103 9.62 24.76 -12.45
CA SER A 103 9.47 26.09 -11.85
C SER A 103 9.69 26.04 -10.35
N HIS A 104 9.13 25.02 -9.67
CA HIS A 104 9.33 24.84 -8.22
C HIS A 104 10.82 24.67 -7.87
N VAL A 105 11.53 23.78 -8.57
CA VAL A 105 12.96 23.55 -8.30
C VAL A 105 13.78 24.80 -8.58
N LEU A 106 13.47 25.55 -9.62
CA LEU A 106 14.18 26.78 -9.94
C LEU A 106 13.91 27.91 -8.93
N GLN A 107 12.75 27.93 -8.31
CA GLN A 107 12.37 28.99 -7.36
C GLN A 107 12.77 28.65 -5.92
N HIS A 108 12.64 27.37 -5.53
CA HIS A 108 12.71 26.98 -4.10
C HIS A 108 13.83 25.98 -3.79
N ASP A 109 14.23 25.15 -4.76
CA ASP A 109 15.17 24.05 -4.54
C ASP A 109 16.41 24.13 -5.44
N ARG A 110 16.79 25.35 -5.83
CA ARG A 110 17.90 25.60 -6.75
C ARG A 110 19.24 25.02 -6.26
N HIS A 111 19.45 24.97 -4.94
CA HIS A 111 20.61 24.36 -4.29
C HIS A 111 20.78 22.87 -4.58
N LEU A 112 19.74 22.17 -5.08
CA LEU A 112 19.80 20.76 -5.50
C LEU A 112 20.45 20.59 -6.87
N LEU A 113 20.48 21.67 -7.66
CA LEU A 113 21.07 21.64 -9.00
C LEU A 113 22.61 21.66 -8.88
N PRO A 114 23.31 20.97 -9.80
CA PRO A 114 24.75 20.99 -9.80
C PRO A 114 25.27 22.43 -10.06
N GLN A 115 26.38 22.77 -9.43
CA GLN A 115 27.05 24.05 -9.65
C GLN A 115 27.69 24.05 -11.04
N ASN A 116 27.16 24.83 -11.95
CA ASN A 116 27.72 25.07 -13.27
C ASN A 116 27.31 26.47 -13.77
N LYS A 117 27.93 26.94 -14.83
CA LYS A 117 27.70 28.27 -15.41
C LYS A 117 26.22 28.62 -15.55
N ARG A 118 25.38 27.69 -16.01
CA ARG A 118 23.93 27.94 -16.23
C ARG A 118 23.16 28.11 -14.93
N THR A 119 23.55 27.36 -13.88
CA THR A 119 22.92 27.44 -12.56
C THR A 119 23.36 28.67 -11.80
N GLU A 120 24.63 29.06 -11.93
CA GLU A 120 25.22 30.24 -11.28
C GLU A 120 24.74 31.55 -11.93
N GLU A 121 24.68 31.60 -13.25
CA GLU A 121 24.24 32.80 -13.99
C GLU A 121 22.71 32.97 -14.01
N PHE A 122 21.95 32.11 -13.34
CA PHE A 122 20.48 32.15 -13.35
C PHE A 122 19.86 32.06 -14.75
N SER A 123 20.57 31.48 -15.70
CA SER A 123 20.17 31.42 -17.13
C SER A 123 19.30 30.20 -17.47
N LEU A 124 18.85 29.44 -16.47
CA LEU A 124 18.01 28.27 -16.69
C LEU A 124 16.58 28.65 -17.06
N SER A 125 16.12 28.13 -18.17
CA SER A 125 14.73 28.28 -18.60
C SER A 125 13.79 27.40 -17.79
N ALA A 126 12.61 27.90 -17.46
CA ALA A 126 11.51 27.12 -16.87
C ALA A 126 10.87 26.13 -17.87
N ASN A 127 11.34 26.08 -19.12
CA ASN A 127 10.86 25.12 -20.11
C ASN A 127 11.14 23.66 -19.65
N PRO A 128 10.12 22.78 -19.61
CA PRO A 128 10.27 21.43 -19.12
C PRO A 128 10.99 20.46 -20.06
N SER A 129 11.37 20.89 -21.30
CA SER A 129 11.96 20.00 -22.29
C SER A 129 13.24 19.31 -21.83
N GLY A 130 14.13 20.04 -21.13
CA GLY A 130 15.35 19.48 -20.54
C GLY A 130 15.07 18.39 -19.50
N TYR A 131 14.15 18.67 -18.59
CA TYR A 131 13.70 17.69 -17.59
C TYR A 131 13.00 16.49 -18.26
N SER A 132 12.13 16.72 -19.23
CA SER A 132 11.46 15.66 -19.99
C SER A 132 12.47 14.74 -20.69
N SER A 133 13.49 15.32 -21.32
CA SER A 133 14.59 14.55 -21.95
C SER A 133 15.38 13.74 -20.91
N ALA A 134 15.72 14.34 -19.76
CA ALA A 134 16.44 13.66 -18.68
C ALA A 134 15.66 12.45 -18.13
N ARG A 135 14.35 12.57 -17.92
CA ARG A 135 13.47 11.46 -17.52
C ARG A 135 13.50 10.29 -18.51
N GLY A 136 13.48 10.59 -19.80
CA GLY A 136 13.56 9.57 -20.86
C GLY A 136 14.89 8.83 -20.87
N LYS A 137 15.98 9.49 -20.49
CA LYS A 137 17.33 8.92 -20.48
C LYS A 137 17.68 8.14 -19.21
N LEU A 138 16.87 8.23 -18.15
CA LEU A 138 17.07 7.40 -16.97
C LEU A 138 16.91 5.92 -17.35
N ASP A 139 17.86 5.09 -16.95
CA ASP A 139 17.72 3.65 -17.11
C ASP A 139 16.64 3.11 -16.16
N ILE A 140 15.73 2.29 -16.66
CA ILE A 140 14.61 1.75 -15.88
C ILE A 140 15.08 0.80 -14.78
N GLU A 141 16.16 0.04 -15.04
CA GLU A 141 16.68 -0.91 -14.04
C GLU A 141 17.37 -0.15 -12.90
N GLU A 142 18.07 0.95 -13.20
CA GLU A 142 18.63 1.83 -12.17
C GLU A 142 17.52 2.42 -11.28
N VAL A 143 16.40 2.89 -11.88
CA VAL A 143 15.26 3.40 -11.11
C VAL A 143 14.60 2.29 -10.31
N ARG A 144 14.50 1.07 -10.86
CA ARG A 144 13.92 -0.08 -10.19
C ARG A 144 14.76 -0.50 -8.99
N ASP A 145 16.07 -0.60 -9.17
CA ASP A 145 17.00 -0.98 -8.10
C ASP A 145 16.98 0.07 -6.97
N PHE A 146 17.07 1.35 -7.30
CA PHE A 146 16.90 2.44 -6.35
C PHE A 146 15.58 2.33 -5.57
N SER A 147 14.48 2.12 -6.29
CA SER A 147 13.16 2.04 -5.69
C SER A 147 13.01 0.83 -4.76
N ASN A 148 13.55 -0.33 -5.16
CA ASN A 148 13.55 -1.53 -4.33
C ASN A 148 14.35 -1.29 -3.04
N ARG A 149 15.55 -0.71 -3.13
CA ARG A 149 16.38 -0.41 -1.95
C ARG A 149 15.68 0.54 -0.99
N VAL A 150 15.09 1.62 -1.49
CA VAL A 150 14.36 2.59 -0.67
C VAL A 150 13.15 1.94 0.00
N CYS A 151 12.36 1.16 -0.73
CA CYS A 151 11.17 0.50 -0.19
C CYS A 151 11.53 -0.56 0.85
N ASN A 152 12.58 -1.34 0.61
CA ASN A 152 13.09 -2.32 1.57
C ASN A 152 13.59 -1.64 2.85
N ALA A 153 14.33 -0.54 2.74
CA ALA A 153 14.78 0.22 3.90
C ALA A 153 13.60 0.71 4.74
N PHE A 154 12.52 1.21 4.12
CA PHE A 154 11.30 1.60 4.85
C PHE A 154 10.61 0.43 5.54
N ALA A 155 10.55 -0.72 4.90
CA ALA A 155 9.98 -1.92 5.51
C ALA A 155 10.78 -2.39 6.75
N HIS A 156 12.10 -2.13 6.80
CA HIS A 156 12.95 -2.44 7.95
C HIS A 156 12.91 -1.38 9.06
N CYS A 157 12.36 -0.19 8.79
CA CYS A 157 12.26 0.86 9.81
C CYS A 157 11.25 0.56 10.93
N SER A 158 10.35 -0.43 10.78
CA SER A 158 9.42 -0.84 11.85
C SER A 158 10.09 -1.78 12.82
N GLU A 159 9.67 -1.70 14.10
CA GLU A 159 10.04 -2.72 15.07
C GLU A 159 9.30 -4.03 14.76
N PRO A 160 9.94 -5.19 14.88
CA PRO A 160 9.26 -6.47 14.79
C PRO A 160 8.17 -6.59 15.87
N VAL A 161 6.98 -7.08 15.49
CA VAL A 161 5.79 -7.03 16.38
C VAL A 161 5.52 -8.37 17.05
N ILE A 162 5.82 -9.47 16.37
CA ILE A 162 5.46 -10.82 16.79
C ILE A 162 6.72 -11.68 16.81
N ASP A 163 7.15 -12.05 18.00
CA ASP A 163 8.31 -12.93 18.24
C ASP A 163 9.56 -12.53 17.42
N GLY A 164 9.85 -11.24 17.34
CA GLY A 164 10.98 -10.73 16.57
C GLY A 164 10.76 -10.65 15.05
N ARG A 165 9.54 -10.92 14.57
CA ARG A 165 9.20 -10.98 13.14
C ARG A 165 8.31 -9.82 12.69
N ARG A 166 8.46 -9.42 11.43
CA ARG A 166 7.62 -8.42 10.78
C ARG A 166 6.41 -9.07 10.14
N VAL A 167 5.32 -8.34 10.10
CA VAL A 167 4.06 -8.79 9.52
C VAL A 167 3.77 -8.00 8.25
N PHE A 168 3.53 -8.71 7.15
CA PHE A 168 3.15 -8.12 5.87
C PHE A 168 1.74 -8.51 5.50
N LEU A 169 0.97 -7.51 5.11
CA LEU A 169 -0.37 -7.66 4.56
C LEU A 169 -0.25 -7.74 3.03
N LEU A 170 -0.89 -8.72 2.41
CA LEU A 170 -0.84 -8.95 0.97
C LEU A 170 -2.24 -8.75 0.35
N ASP A 171 -2.31 -7.94 -0.71
CA ASP A 171 -3.57 -7.75 -1.46
C ASP A 171 -3.28 -7.30 -2.90
N GLY A 172 -4.23 -7.63 -3.79
CA GLY A 172 -4.19 -7.28 -5.20
C GLY A 172 -5.01 -6.02 -5.51
N THR A 173 -4.55 -5.24 -6.49
CA THR A 173 -5.32 -4.11 -7.03
C THR A 173 -5.04 -3.91 -8.51
N THR A 174 -5.76 -3.00 -9.15
CA THR A 174 -5.55 -2.63 -10.56
C THR A 174 -5.39 -1.13 -10.72
N ILE A 175 -4.62 -0.72 -11.72
CA ILE A 175 -4.55 0.67 -12.19
C ILE A 175 -4.87 0.71 -13.69
N THR A 176 -5.41 1.85 -14.12
CA THR A 176 -5.69 2.11 -15.52
C THR A 176 -4.58 3.00 -16.08
N LEU A 177 -4.10 2.68 -17.28
CA LEU A 177 -3.02 3.38 -17.94
C LEU A 177 -3.54 4.19 -19.14
N GLU A 178 -2.72 5.11 -19.67
CA GLU A 178 -3.03 5.91 -20.85
C GLU A 178 -3.27 5.01 -22.08
N PRO A 179 -4.26 5.31 -22.94
CA PRO A 179 -4.66 4.44 -24.05
C PRO A 179 -3.74 4.59 -25.28
N THR A 180 -2.44 4.36 -25.11
CA THR A 180 -1.49 4.32 -26.22
C THR A 180 -1.34 2.90 -26.76
N ALA A 181 -0.93 2.77 -28.03
CA ALA A 181 -0.74 1.47 -28.67
C ALA A 181 0.30 0.61 -27.92
N GLU A 182 1.38 1.24 -27.42
CA GLU A 182 2.42 0.56 -26.65
C GLU A 182 1.88 0.00 -25.33
N LEU A 183 1.13 0.82 -24.56
CA LEU A 183 0.55 0.41 -23.29
C LEU A 183 -0.59 -0.60 -23.47
N GLN A 184 -1.41 -0.49 -24.53
CA GLN A 184 -2.44 -1.47 -24.87
C GLN A 184 -1.83 -2.83 -25.25
N LYS A 185 -0.67 -2.85 -25.90
CA LYS A 185 0.06 -4.07 -26.23
C LYS A 185 0.61 -4.75 -24.98
N ALA A 186 1.22 -3.98 -24.08
CA ALA A 186 1.83 -4.50 -22.85
C ALA A 186 0.79 -4.85 -21.78
N PHE A 187 -0.28 -4.07 -21.68
CA PHE A 187 -1.36 -4.22 -20.69
C PHE A 187 -2.71 -4.20 -21.42
N PRO A 188 -3.13 -5.33 -22.00
CA PRO A 188 -4.35 -5.37 -22.81
C PRO A 188 -5.57 -4.84 -22.04
N PRO A 189 -6.47 -4.09 -22.71
CA PRO A 189 -7.71 -3.61 -22.13
C PRO A 189 -8.69 -4.74 -21.82
N ALA A 190 -9.65 -4.44 -20.91
CA ALA A 190 -10.71 -5.39 -20.58
C ALA A 190 -11.58 -5.73 -21.81
N PRO A 191 -11.90 -7.02 -22.07
CA PRO A 191 -12.89 -7.38 -23.04
C PRO A 191 -14.29 -6.95 -22.57
N ASN A 192 -15.14 -6.53 -23.49
CA ASN A 192 -16.53 -6.21 -23.23
C ASN A 192 -17.45 -6.72 -24.36
N GLN A 193 -18.77 -6.58 -24.18
CA GLN A 193 -19.75 -7.05 -25.18
C GLN A 193 -19.64 -6.38 -26.56
N HIS A 194 -18.88 -5.30 -26.71
CA HIS A 194 -18.68 -4.54 -27.94
C HIS A 194 -17.24 -4.65 -28.47
N GLY A 195 -16.43 -5.60 -27.98
CA GLY A 195 -15.04 -5.80 -28.30
C GLY A 195 -14.12 -5.60 -27.10
N GLN A 196 -13.22 -4.61 -27.15
CA GLN A 196 -12.32 -4.26 -26.06
C GLN A 196 -12.59 -2.83 -25.52
N SER A 197 -12.32 -2.63 -24.25
CA SER A 197 -12.21 -1.28 -23.69
C SER A 197 -11.03 -0.55 -24.31
N VAL A 198 -11.01 0.78 -24.18
CA VAL A 198 -9.88 1.59 -24.69
C VAL A 198 -8.70 1.59 -23.70
N TRP A 199 -8.99 1.47 -22.41
CA TRP A 199 -8.03 1.69 -21.34
C TRP A 199 -7.25 0.42 -20.97
N PRO A 200 -5.91 0.45 -21.08
CA PRO A 200 -5.05 -0.63 -20.58
C PRO A 200 -5.20 -0.80 -19.06
N VAL A 201 -5.10 -2.04 -18.61
CA VAL A 201 -5.24 -2.35 -17.17
C VAL A 201 -4.04 -3.17 -16.68
N ALA A 202 -3.26 -2.57 -15.80
CA ALA A 202 -2.21 -3.24 -15.06
C ALA A 202 -2.73 -3.74 -13.70
N LYS A 203 -2.33 -4.96 -13.33
CA LYS A 203 -2.62 -5.56 -12.03
C LYS A 203 -1.39 -5.44 -11.15
N LEU A 204 -1.60 -4.98 -9.93
CA LEU A 204 -0.57 -4.78 -8.92
C LEU A 204 -0.80 -5.76 -7.78
N MET A 205 0.26 -6.46 -7.36
CA MET A 205 0.29 -7.19 -6.09
C MET A 205 1.11 -6.39 -5.10
N VAL A 206 0.49 -6.01 -3.99
CA VAL A 206 1.04 -5.11 -2.97
C VAL A 206 1.30 -5.90 -1.69
N ALA A 207 2.49 -5.69 -1.11
CA ALA A 207 2.80 -6.10 0.25
C ALA A 207 3.05 -4.85 1.10
N ALA A 208 2.27 -4.70 2.18
CA ALA A 208 2.37 -3.58 3.12
C ALA A 208 2.85 -4.06 4.48
N GLU A 209 3.87 -3.42 5.04
CA GLU A 209 4.27 -3.67 6.43
C GLU A 209 3.15 -3.21 7.38
N MET A 210 2.72 -4.09 8.27
CA MET A 210 1.48 -3.92 9.04
C MET A 210 1.49 -2.71 9.98
N GLN A 211 2.60 -2.40 10.62
CA GLN A 211 2.65 -1.31 11.61
C GLN A 211 2.64 0.07 10.97
N THR A 212 3.47 0.26 9.96
CA THR A 212 3.71 1.57 9.36
C THR A 212 2.79 1.83 8.17
N GLY A 213 2.44 0.77 7.43
CA GLY A 213 1.79 0.85 6.14
C GLY A 213 2.75 1.09 4.98
N SER A 214 4.05 1.06 5.22
CA SER A 214 5.05 1.14 4.15
C SER A 214 4.91 -0.04 3.21
N ILE A 215 4.97 0.18 1.90
CA ILE A 215 4.79 -0.86 0.89
C ILE A 215 6.11 -1.18 0.18
N LEU A 216 6.32 -2.45 -0.15
CA LEU A 216 7.37 -2.86 -1.08
C LEU A 216 6.99 -2.45 -2.50
N GLN A 217 7.98 -2.45 -3.43
CA GLN A 217 7.66 -2.26 -4.84
C GLN A 217 6.67 -3.33 -5.31
N PRO A 218 5.46 -2.92 -5.78
CA PRO A 218 4.46 -3.87 -6.22
C PRO A 218 4.94 -4.70 -7.40
N GLN A 219 4.51 -5.96 -7.47
CA GLN A 219 4.62 -6.74 -8.69
C GLN A 219 3.56 -6.26 -9.67
N VAL A 220 3.98 -5.96 -10.91
CA VAL A 220 3.10 -5.44 -11.96
C VAL A 220 3.01 -6.46 -13.10
N ASP A 221 1.80 -6.85 -13.46
CA ASP A 221 1.53 -7.73 -14.60
C ASP A 221 0.25 -7.30 -15.34
N PRO A 222 0.04 -7.73 -16.59
CA PRO A 222 -1.21 -7.47 -17.29
C PRO A 222 -2.40 -8.16 -16.60
N MET A 223 -3.53 -7.43 -16.50
CA MET A 223 -4.78 -8.02 -15.99
C MET A 223 -5.44 -8.92 -17.02
N TYR A 224 -5.34 -8.58 -18.31
CA TYR A 224 -5.97 -9.28 -19.42
C TYR A 224 -4.93 -9.68 -20.48
N GLY A 225 -5.37 -10.48 -21.46
CA GLY A 225 -4.52 -10.93 -22.55
C GLY A 225 -3.80 -12.25 -22.29
N PRO A 226 -2.94 -12.70 -23.21
CA PRO A 226 -2.23 -13.97 -23.11
C PRO A 226 -1.22 -14.02 -21.96
N GLU A 227 -0.57 -12.90 -21.67
CA GLU A 227 0.46 -12.76 -20.61
C GLU A 227 -0.15 -12.51 -19.22
N ARG A 228 -1.49 -12.58 -19.10
CA ARG A 228 -2.16 -12.38 -17.81
C ARG A 228 -1.65 -13.36 -16.76
N THR A 229 -1.33 -12.82 -15.59
CA THR A 229 -0.90 -13.61 -14.44
C THR A 229 -2.00 -13.66 -13.38
N SER A 230 -2.22 -14.80 -12.73
CA SER A 230 -3.14 -14.89 -11.59
C SER A 230 -2.56 -14.19 -10.36
N GLU A 231 -3.41 -13.75 -9.44
CA GLU A 231 -2.95 -13.16 -8.17
C GLU A 231 -2.06 -14.12 -7.38
N ALA A 232 -2.38 -15.41 -7.40
CA ALA A 232 -1.56 -16.44 -6.78
C ALA A 232 -0.13 -16.48 -7.35
N LYS A 233 0.03 -16.40 -8.68
CA LYS A 233 1.37 -16.37 -9.30
C LYS A 233 2.11 -15.03 -9.06
N GLN A 234 1.39 -13.91 -9.00
CA GLN A 234 1.98 -12.64 -8.64
C GLN A 234 2.49 -12.63 -7.20
N SER A 235 1.73 -13.27 -6.28
CA SER A 235 2.14 -13.32 -4.87
C SER A 235 3.47 -14.04 -4.68
N PHE A 236 3.81 -15.04 -5.48
CA PHE A 236 5.11 -15.74 -5.40
C PHE A 236 6.29 -14.76 -5.53
N LYS A 237 6.26 -13.91 -6.55
CA LYS A 237 7.31 -12.90 -6.78
C LYS A 237 7.38 -11.82 -5.70
N VAL A 238 6.29 -11.60 -4.98
CA VAL A 238 6.24 -10.62 -3.90
C VAL A 238 6.77 -11.20 -2.60
N VAL A 239 6.37 -12.41 -2.25
CA VAL A 239 6.84 -13.06 -1.00
C VAL A 239 8.34 -13.31 -1.02
N GLU A 240 8.95 -13.61 -2.18
CA GLU A 240 10.40 -13.75 -2.35
C GLU A 240 11.20 -12.48 -2.02
N LYS A 241 10.54 -11.30 -2.04
CA LYS A 241 11.15 -10.00 -1.75
C LYS A 241 10.97 -9.55 -0.31
N LEU A 242 10.20 -10.29 0.49
CA LEU A 242 9.95 -9.93 1.87
C LEU A 242 11.24 -10.09 2.71
N PRO A 243 11.42 -9.30 3.77
CA PRO A 243 12.42 -9.58 4.78
C PRO A 243 12.30 -11.01 5.31
N ALA A 244 13.43 -11.65 5.58
CA ALA A 244 13.46 -13.02 6.08
C ALA A 244 12.55 -13.21 7.31
N GLU A 245 12.02 -14.41 7.46
CA GLU A 245 11.17 -14.80 8.60
C GLU A 245 9.94 -13.90 8.82
N SER A 246 9.40 -13.33 7.74
CA SER A 246 8.19 -12.52 7.83
C SER A 246 6.94 -13.38 8.05
N ILE A 247 5.90 -12.75 8.62
CA ILE A 247 4.56 -13.34 8.69
C ILE A 247 3.71 -12.69 7.59
N VAL A 248 3.08 -13.50 6.75
CA VAL A 248 2.24 -13.04 5.63
C VAL A 248 0.77 -13.25 5.96
N ILE A 249 -0.01 -12.17 5.89
CA ILE A 249 -1.46 -12.19 6.09
C ILE A 249 -2.15 -11.85 4.78
N ALA A 250 -3.06 -12.73 4.33
CA ALA A 250 -3.77 -12.53 3.09
C ALA A 250 -5.23 -13.00 3.17
N ASP A 251 -6.04 -12.60 2.19
CA ASP A 251 -7.45 -12.94 2.12
C ASP A 251 -7.72 -14.39 1.64
N ALA A 252 -8.98 -14.75 1.46
CA ALA A 252 -9.37 -16.11 1.06
C ALA A 252 -8.99 -16.47 -0.38
N GLY A 253 -8.63 -15.53 -1.23
CA GLY A 253 -8.08 -15.76 -2.56
C GLY A 253 -6.73 -16.45 -2.50
N PHE A 254 -5.92 -16.10 -1.50
CA PHE A 254 -4.57 -16.66 -1.27
C PHE A 254 -4.56 -17.92 -0.40
N GLY A 255 -5.67 -18.25 0.27
CA GLY A 255 -5.78 -19.44 1.11
C GLY A 255 -5.84 -20.76 0.30
N ILE A 256 -4.89 -20.98 -0.59
CA ILE A 256 -4.70 -22.17 -1.42
C ILE A 256 -3.34 -22.81 -1.18
N PHE A 257 -3.24 -24.12 -1.38
CA PHE A 257 -2.03 -24.88 -1.07
C PHE A 257 -0.77 -24.29 -1.74
N SER A 258 -0.83 -23.98 -3.03
CA SER A 258 0.33 -23.51 -3.78
C SER A 258 0.89 -22.18 -3.27
N VAL A 259 0.04 -21.27 -2.80
CA VAL A 259 0.48 -19.98 -2.22
C VAL A 259 1.07 -20.21 -0.83
N ALA A 260 0.39 -20.99 0.01
CA ALA A 260 0.89 -21.34 1.34
C ALA A 260 2.26 -22.04 1.26
N HIS A 261 2.37 -23.05 0.39
CA HIS A 261 3.62 -23.79 0.18
C HIS A 261 4.75 -22.90 -0.30
N HIS A 262 4.51 -22.04 -1.31
CA HIS A 262 5.53 -21.15 -1.83
C HIS A 262 5.99 -20.13 -0.77
N THR A 263 5.04 -19.59 0.01
CA THR A 263 5.34 -18.64 1.07
C THR A 263 6.18 -19.27 2.20
N MET A 264 5.81 -20.48 2.63
CA MET A 264 6.55 -21.19 3.67
C MET A 264 7.92 -21.69 3.17
N LEU A 265 8.02 -22.10 1.89
CA LEU A 265 9.27 -22.46 1.26
C LEU A 265 10.24 -21.26 1.15
N ALA A 266 9.71 -20.05 0.99
CA ALA A 266 10.50 -18.82 1.03
C ALA A 266 10.93 -18.41 2.46
N GLY A 267 10.63 -19.21 3.48
CA GLY A 267 11.03 -18.97 4.86
C GLY A 267 10.10 -18.04 5.64
N HIS A 268 8.84 -17.92 5.22
CA HIS A 268 7.86 -17.07 5.87
C HIS A 268 6.72 -17.87 6.48
N ASP A 269 6.14 -17.36 7.53
CA ASP A 269 4.92 -17.89 8.12
C ASP A 269 3.67 -17.31 7.46
N ILE A 270 2.56 -18.05 7.55
CA ILE A 270 1.29 -17.69 6.95
C ILE A 270 0.17 -17.54 7.99
N LEU A 271 -0.72 -16.58 7.73
CA LEU A 271 -2.04 -16.48 8.36
C LEU A 271 -3.05 -16.09 7.29
N PHE A 272 -3.64 -17.06 6.63
CA PHE A 272 -4.56 -16.82 5.51
C PHE A 272 -5.99 -17.14 5.89
N ARG A 273 -6.93 -16.39 5.32
CA ARG A 273 -8.33 -16.72 5.41
C ARG A 273 -8.65 -17.88 4.45
N LEU A 274 -9.55 -18.75 4.88
CA LEU A 274 -10.13 -19.80 4.05
C LEU A 274 -11.58 -19.47 3.68
N THR A 275 -12.02 -19.94 2.51
CA THR A 275 -13.45 -20.00 2.23
C THR A 275 -14.09 -21.10 3.09
N LYS A 276 -15.38 -20.96 3.41
CA LYS A 276 -16.15 -21.96 4.17
C LYS A 276 -16.00 -23.36 3.56
N ALA A 277 -16.11 -23.47 2.25
CA ALA A 277 -16.01 -24.76 1.55
C ALA A 277 -14.63 -25.41 1.70
N ARG A 278 -13.52 -24.63 1.56
CA ARG A 278 -12.16 -25.13 1.78
C ARG A 278 -11.97 -25.59 3.22
N PHE A 279 -12.33 -24.75 4.18
CA PHE A 279 -12.20 -25.10 5.59
C PHE A 279 -12.88 -26.42 5.92
N HIS A 280 -14.16 -26.61 5.54
CA HIS A 280 -14.88 -27.85 5.82
C HIS A 280 -14.32 -29.07 5.10
N ALA A 281 -13.70 -28.91 3.93
CA ALA A 281 -13.00 -30.00 3.26
C ALA A 281 -11.72 -30.41 4.00
N MET A 282 -10.97 -29.40 4.53
CA MET A 282 -9.71 -29.61 5.25
C MET A 282 -9.93 -30.20 6.65
N VAL A 283 -10.91 -29.71 7.39
CA VAL A 283 -11.26 -30.19 8.75
C VAL A 283 -11.58 -31.67 8.80
N LYS A 284 -12.13 -32.27 7.72
CA LYS A 284 -12.41 -33.72 7.66
C LYS A 284 -11.14 -34.57 7.82
N LYS A 285 -9.97 -34.02 7.58
CA LYS A 285 -8.66 -34.67 7.64
C LYS A 285 -7.80 -34.17 8.79
N ALA A 286 -8.34 -33.27 9.63
CA ALA A 286 -7.63 -32.61 10.70
C ALA A 286 -8.03 -33.18 12.05
N SER A 287 -7.13 -33.11 13.03
CA SER A 287 -7.35 -33.50 14.43
C SER A 287 -7.71 -32.28 15.25
N LEU A 288 -8.76 -32.37 16.08
CA LEU A 288 -9.13 -31.29 16.98
C LEU A 288 -8.04 -31.15 18.07
N VAL A 289 -7.47 -29.96 18.23
CA VAL A 289 -6.44 -29.64 19.22
C VAL A 289 -7.03 -28.84 20.36
N GLU A 290 -7.88 -27.87 20.04
CA GLU A 290 -8.44 -26.97 21.04
C GLU A 290 -9.89 -26.62 20.70
N SER A 291 -10.74 -26.49 21.74
CA SER A 291 -12.12 -26.09 21.59
C SER A 291 -12.54 -25.24 22.77
N GLY A 292 -13.16 -24.10 22.51
CA GLY A 292 -13.71 -23.21 23.53
C GLY A 292 -15.02 -22.57 23.06
N LYS A 293 -15.51 -21.62 23.88
CA LYS A 293 -16.74 -20.91 23.55
C LYS A 293 -16.50 -19.99 22.33
N GLY A 294 -17.10 -20.35 21.20
CA GLY A 294 -17.03 -19.55 19.97
C GLY A 294 -15.78 -19.80 19.13
N TYR A 295 -14.94 -20.80 19.45
CA TYR A 295 -13.80 -21.15 18.61
C TYR A 295 -13.44 -22.63 18.67
N LYS A 296 -12.77 -23.09 17.61
CA LYS A 296 -12.15 -24.41 17.50
C LYS A 296 -10.87 -24.32 16.69
N SER A 297 -9.84 -25.09 17.10
CA SER A 297 -8.57 -25.20 16.40
C SER A 297 -8.28 -26.67 16.08
N TYR A 298 -7.73 -26.92 14.89
CA TYR A 298 -7.46 -28.26 14.40
C TYR A 298 -6.04 -28.29 13.81
N GLN A 299 -5.27 -29.31 14.15
CA GLN A 299 -3.98 -29.62 13.51
C GLN A 299 -4.20 -30.36 12.23
N LEU A 300 -3.50 -29.96 11.17
CA LEU A 300 -3.60 -30.58 9.85
C LEU A 300 -2.23 -30.71 9.19
N ASN A 301 -1.90 -31.91 8.71
CA ASN A 301 -0.91 -32.07 7.68
C ASN A 301 -1.59 -31.83 6.32
N TRP A 302 -1.42 -30.60 5.80
CA TRP A 302 -2.10 -30.16 4.56
C TRP A 302 -1.34 -30.67 3.35
N ILE A 303 -1.97 -31.60 2.63
CA ILE A 303 -1.45 -32.21 1.39
C ILE A 303 -2.20 -31.58 0.19
N PRO A 304 -1.50 -31.27 -0.93
CA PRO A 304 -2.14 -30.70 -2.11
C PRO A 304 -3.17 -31.70 -2.71
N SER A 305 -4.30 -31.17 -3.13
CA SER A 305 -5.32 -31.97 -3.85
C SER A 305 -4.86 -32.32 -5.27
N ALA A 306 -5.52 -33.29 -5.91
CA ALA A 306 -5.27 -33.61 -7.31
C ALA A 306 -5.44 -32.39 -8.23
N LYS A 307 -6.37 -31.46 -7.89
CA LYS A 307 -6.57 -30.22 -8.61
C LYS A 307 -5.38 -29.26 -8.40
N ASP A 308 -4.84 -29.14 -7.17
CA ASP A 308 -3.67 -28.32 -6.89
C ASP A 308 -2.46 -28.81 -7.69
N ARG A 309 -2.23 -30.13 -7.73
CA ARG A 309 -1.14 -30.74 -8.50
C ARG A 309 -1.30 -30.53 -10.02
N LYS A 310 -2.52 -30.68 -10.54
CA LYS A 310 -2.82 -30.41 -11.95
C LYS A 310 -2.55 -28.95 -12.33
N THR A 311 -2.90 -28.03 -11.46
CA THR A 311 -2.74 -26.58 -11.70
C THR A 311 -1.30 -26.11 -11.48
N ASN A 312 -0.55 -26.82 -10.61
CA ASN A 312 0.82 -26.53 -10.24
C ASN A 312 1.69 -27.80 -10.37
N PRO A 313 2.10 -28.16 -11.60
CA PRO A 313 2.86 -29.39 -11.86
C PRO A 313 4.24 -29.43 -11.18
N HIS A 314 4.74 -28.27 -10.75
CA HIS A 314 6.04 -28.14 -10.08
C HIS A 314 6.01 -28.46 -8.58
N LEU A 315 4.83 -28.73 -8.01
CA LEU A 315 4.75 -29.12 -6.61
C LEU A 315 5.43 -30.49 -6.40
N PRO A 316 6.34 -30.60 -5.41
CA PRO A 316 6.99 -31.88 -5.07
C PRO A 316 5.95 -32.98 -4.81
N SER A 317 6.31 -34.21 -5.13
CA SER A 317 5.37 -35.37 -4.92
C SER A 317 5.01 -35.56 -3.44
N ASP A 318 5.95 -35.22 -2.54
CA ASP A 318 5.84 -35.33 -1.09
C ASP A 318 5.45 -33.99 -0.42
N ALA A 319 5.11 -32.94 -1.21
CA ALA A 319 4.72 -31.66 -0.68
C ALA A 319 3.60 -31.80 0.37
N ALA A 320 3.89 -31.32 1.59
CA ALA A 320 2.97 -31.28 2.71
C ALA A 320 3.32 -30.07 3.58
N LEU A 321 2.33 -29.53 4.32
CA LEU A 321 2.49 -28.39 5.23
C LEU A 321 1.83 -28.72 6.56
N GLU A 322 2.57 -28.55 7.63
CA GLU A 322 1.97 -28.58 8.96
C GLU A 322 1.32 -27.24 9.28
N VAL A 323 0.03 -27.23 9.52
CA VAL A 323 -0.75 -26.01 9.72
C VAL A 323 -1.85 -26.22 10.77
N ILE A 324 -2.27 -25.12 11.38
CA ILE A 324 -3.41 -25.06 12.27
C ILE A 324 -4.58 -24.38 11.56
N LEU A 325 -5.74 -25.02 11.62
CA LEU A 325 -6.99 -24.46 11.14
C LEU A 325 -7.76 -23.88 12.31
N HIS A 326 -8.18 -22.61 12.20
CA HIS A 326 -9.02 -21.99 13.22
C HIS A 326 -10.41 -21.66 12.66
N CYS A 327 -11.43 -21.94 13.45
CA CYS A 327 -12.81 -21.49 13.23
C CYS A 327 -13.19 -20.60 14.42
N VAL A 328 -13.47 -19.33 14.16
CA VAL A 328 -13.80 -18.35 15.21
C VAL A 328 -15.15 -17.71 14.91
N GLU A 329 -16.04 -17.72 15.90
CA GLU A 329 -17.32 -17.04 15.81
C GLU A 329 -17.14 -15.53 16.01
N LEU A 330 -17.66 -14.76 15.07
CA LEU A 330 -17.61 -13.29 15.11
C LEU A 330 -18.84 -12.74 15.88
N ASN A 331 -18.69 -11.53 16.42
CA ASN A 331 -19.74 -10.85 17.18
C ASN A 331 -21.06 -10.64 16.40
N ASN A 332 -21.03 -10.74 15.09
CA ASN A 332 -22.21 -10.63 14.20
C ASN A 332 -22.85 -11.98 13.86
N GLY A 333 -22.46 -13.06 14.52
CA GLY A 333 -22.92 -14.45 14.25
C GLY A 333 -22.25 -15.11 13.03
N GLY A 334 -21.34 -14.41 12.33
CA GLY A 334 -20.56 -14.99 11.25
C GLY A 334 -19.41 -15.85 11.76
N GLN A 335 -18.82 -16.68 10.90
CA GLN A 335 -17.65 -17.48 11.20
C GLN A 335 -16.45 -17.04 10.38
N LEU A 336 -15.29 -16.92 11.03
CA LEU A 336 -13.99 -16.65 10.43
C LEU A 336 -13.21 -17.98 10.37
N TYR A 337 -12.76 -18.34 9.19
CA TYR A 337 -11.97 -19.55 8.93
C TYR A 337 -10.56 -19.15 8.54
N LEU A 338 -9.56 -19.59 9.30
CA LEU A 338 -8.16 -19.28 9.09
C LEU A 338 -7.33 -20.56 8.95
N VAL A 339 -6.22 -20.44 8.24
CA VAL A 339 -5.11 -21.40 8.23
C VAL A 339 -3.83 -20.64 8.62
N SER A 340 -3.07 -21.23 9.53
CA SER A 340 -1.84 -20.63 10.06
C SER A 340 -0.73 -21.68 10.16
N SER A 341 0.51 -21.28 9.90
CA SER A 341 1.72 -22.03 10.27
C SER A 341 2.24 -21.63 11.66
N LEU A 342 1.63 -20.60 12.28
CA LEU A 342 2.00 -20.09 13.60
C LEU A 342 1.25 -20.85 14.69
N ASP A 343 1.93 -21.12 15.81
CA ASP A 343 1.33 -21.71 17.01
C ASP A 343 0.59 -20.64 17.83
N PHE A 344 -0.52 -20.16 17.26
CA PHE A 344 -1.40 -19.19 17.90
C PHE A 344 -2.68 -19.86 18.39
N ASP A 345 -3.19 -19.38 19.54
CA ASP A 345 -4.59 -19.64 19.85
C ASP A 345 -5.53 -18.96 18.84
N ALA A 346 -6.73 -19.49 18.71
CA ALA A 346 -7.69 -19.02 17.72
C ALA A 346 -8.08 -17.54 17.88
N CYS A 347 -8.07 -17.01 19.10
CA CYS A 347 -8.42 -15.62 19.36
C CYS A 347 -7.29 -14.69 18.93
N SER A 348 -6.04 -15.02 19.27
CA SER A 348 -4.84 -14.30 18.83
C SER A 348 -4.71 -14.29 17.29
N ALA A 349 -4.96 -15.44 16.63
CA ALA A 349 -4.97 -15.54 15.18
C ALA A 349 -6.07 -14.65 14.56
N ALA A 350 -7.27 -14.62 15.13
CA ALA A 350 -8.37 -13.77 14.64
C ALA A 350 -8.10 -12.28 14.88
N ASP A 351 -7.55 -11.91 16.03
CA ASP A 351 -7.18 -10.51 16.34
C ASP A 351 -6.10 -10.01 15.38
N LEU A 352 -5.07 -10.81 15.13
CA LEU A 352 -4.03 -10.48 14.16
C LEU A 352 -4.61 -10.37 12.73
N TYR A 353 -5.42 -11.35 12.32
CA TYR A 353 -6.06 -11.34 11.00
C TYR A 353 -6.97 -10.13 10.81
N SER A 354 -7.58 -9.61 11.86
CA SER A 354 -8.46 -8.44 11.78
C SER A 354 -7.75 -7.21 11.18
N ARG A 355 -6.43 -7.13 11.32
CA ARG A 355 -5.60 -6.07 10.76
C ARG A 355 -5.38 -6.17 9.25
N ARG A 356 -5.68 -7.32 8.61
CA ARG A 356 -5.61 -7.47 7.15
C ARG A 356 -6.31 -6.34 6.40
N TYR A 357 -7.41 -5.84 6.96
CA TYR A 357 -8.17 -4.78 6.32
C TYR A 357 -7.41 -3.45 6.18
N GLU A 358 -6.32 -3.27 6.89
CA GLU A 358 -5.51 -2.06 6.87
C GLU A 358 -4.85 -1.83 5.49
N ILE A 359 -4.49 -2.90 4.75
CA ILE A 359 -3.91 -2.77 3.42
C ILE A 359 -4.88 -2.13 2.41
N GLU A 360 -6.19 -2.32 2.57
CA GLU A 360 -7.18 -1.69 1.70
C GLU A 360 -7.16 -0.16 1.81
N PHE A 361 -6.84 0.36 3.02
CA PHE A 361 -6.62 1.79 3.24
C PHE A 361 -5.30 2.26 2.63
N ASP A 362 -4.22 1.48 2.76
CA ASP A 362 -2.92 1.81 2.19
C ASP A 362 -3.00 1.88 0.66
N ILE A 363 -3.62 0.88 0.03
CA ILE A 363 -3.86 0.85 -1.42
C ILE A 363 -4.73 2.04 -1.85
N ARG A 364 -5.79 2.36 -1.11
CA ARG A 364 -6.63 3.52 -1.39
C ARG A 364 -5.86 4.82 -1.27
N ASP A 365 -5.02 4.96 -0.24
CA ASP A 365 -4.24 6.17 -0.02
C ASP A 365 -3.17 6.34 -1.12
N LEU A 366 -2.51 5.27 -1.56
CA LEU A 366 -1.63 5.29 -2.73
C LEU A 366 -2.38 5.68 -4.00
N LYS A 367 -3.47 4.98 -4.32
CA LYS A 367 -4.20 5.13 -5.59
C LYS A 367 -4.96 6.45 -5.66
N VAL A 368 -5.81 6.72 -4.67
CA VAL A 368 -6.79 7.81 -4.71
C VAL A 368 -6.26 9.09 -4.06
N THR A 369 -5.64 8.97 -2.87
CA THR A 369 -5.16 10.16 -2.16
C THR A 369 -3.96 10.75 -2.88
N MET A 370 -2.97 9.94 -3.25
CA MET A 370 -1.78 10.37 -3.99
C MET A 370 -1.91 10.27 -5.51
N ASP A 371 -3.06 9.85 -6.03
CA ASP A 371 -3.36 9.81 -7.46
C ASP A 371 -2.49 8.84 -8.29
N ALA A 372 -1.99 7.79 -7.66
CA ALA A 372 -1.17 6.81 -8.38
C ALA A 372 -1.97 5.90 -9.34
N GLU A 373 -3.32 5.99 -9.33
CA GLU A 373 -4.16 5.34 -10.33
C GLU A 373 -4.23 6.09 -11.66
N ASN A 374 -3.80 7.37 -11.70
CA ASN A 374 -3.79 8.23 -12.89
C ASN A 374 -2.34 8.53 -13.30
N LEU A 375 -1.64 7.52 -13.81
CA LEU A 375 -0.33 7.72 -14.42
C LEU A 375 -0.51 8.40 -15.77
N ARG A 376 0.30 9.43 -16.06
CA ARG A 376 0.20 10.26 -17.27
C ARG A 376 1.18 9.88 -18.37
N SER A 377 2.03 8.91 -18.09
CA SER A 377 3.06 8.45 -19.00
C SER A 377 2.46 7.64 -20.16
N ARG A 378 3.00 7.83 -21.36
CA ARG A 378 2.50 7.25 -22.61
C ARG A 378 3.29 6.04 -23.10
N SER A 379 4.44 5.75 -22.50
CA SER A 379 5.24 4.54 -22.77
C SER A 379 5.27 3.63 -21.57
N VAL A 380 5.52 2.35 -21.78
CA VAL A 380 5.63 1.34 -20.72
C VAL A 380 6.72 1.71 -19.73
N GLU A 381 7.90 2.04 -20.23
CA GLU A 381 9.05 2.38 -19.42
C GLU A 381 8.77 3.59 -18.51
N MET A 382 8.23 4.67 -19.07
CA MET A 382 7.91 5.86 -18.28
C MET A 382 6.76 5.63 -17.29
N ALA A 383 5.76 4.83 -17.65
CA ALA A 383 4.68 4.48 -16.73
C ALA A 383 5.20 3.68 -15.52
N MET A 384 6.16 2.78 -15.74
CA MET A 384 6.80 2.04 -14.66
C MET A 384 7.68 2.94 -13.79
N LYS A 385 8.47 3.85 -14.36
CA LYS A 385 9.24 4.85 -13.60
C LYS A 385 8.33 5.74 -12.76
N GLU A 386 7.21 6.17 -13.32
CA GLU A 386 6.21 6.99 -12.62
C GLU A 386 5.54 6.20 -11.47
N LEU A 387 5.23 4.93 -11.66
CA LEU A 387 4.70 4.06 -10.60
C LEU A 387 5.72 3.86 -9.48
N MET A 388 6.96 3.49 -9.81
CA MET A 388 8.04 3.29 -8.83
C MET A 388 8.26 4.53 -7.96
N THR A 389 8.32 5.71 -8.58
CA THR A 389 8.48 6.97 -7.85
C THR A 389 7.24 7.36 -7.05
N SER A 390 6.03 6.94 -7.50
CA SER A 390 4.80 7.09 -6.69
C SER A 390 4.85 6.27 -5.41
N VAL A 391 5.38 5.05 -5.48
CA VAL A 391 5.57 4.18 -4.30
C VAL A 391 6.60 4.78 -3.34
N ILE A 392 7.70 5.33 -3.85
CA ILE A 392 8.68 6.03 -3.00
C ILE A 392 8.02 7.24 -2.32
N ALA A 393 7.29 8.06 -3.05
CA ALA A 393 6.58 9.22 -2.52
C ALA A 393 5.57 8.84 -1.42
N PHE A 394 4.86 7.73 -1.63
CA PHE A 394 3.95 7.16 -0.63
C PHE A 394 4.73 6.75 0.64
N ASN A 395 5.81 6.00 0.49
CA ASN A 395 6.62 5.54 1.63
C ASN A 395 7.29 6.70 2.38
N LEU A 396 7.72 7.76 1.70
CA LEU A 396 8.19 9.00 2.35
C LEU A 396 7.11 9.62 3.24
N THR A 397 5.88 9.66 2.74
CA THR A 397 4.74 10.14 3.53
C THR A 397 4.45 9.22 4.73
N MET A 398 4.56 7.90 4.56
CA MET A 398 4.43 6.96 5.66
C MET A 398 5.53 7.14 6.71
N GLN A 399 6.76 7.36 6.29
CA GLN A 399 7.87 7.64 7.20
C GLN A 399 7.66 8.95 7.97
N PHE A 400 7.22 10.01 7.31
CA PHE A 400 6.85 11.26 7.96
C PHE A 400 5.75 11.05 9.01
N ARG A 401 4.69 10.32 8.65
CA ARG A 401 3.59 9.93 9.54
C ARG A 401 4.09 9.12 10.74
N ARG A 402 5.03 8.19 10.54
CA ARG A 402 5.65 7.40 11.61
C ARG A 402 6.44 8.27 12.57
N GLN A 403 7.26 9.18 12.06
CA GLN A 403 8.01 10.12 12.91
C GLN A 403 7.08 11.04 13.72
N ALA A 404 6.03 11.56 13.09
CA ALA A 404 5.02 12.35 13.80
C ALA A 404 4.28 11.56 14.90
N ALA A 405 4.00 10.28 14.65
CA ALA A 405 3.36 9.41 15.63
C ALA A 405 4.28 9.09 16.84
N ARG A 406 5.58 8.94 16.59
CA ARG A 406 6.60 8.76 17.65
C ARG A 406 6.62 9.91 18.66
N LEU A 407 6.50 11.16 18.20
CA LEU A 407 6.47 12.34 19.09
C LEU A 407 5.36 12.27 20.15
N VAL A 408 4.26 11.60 19.83
CA VAL A 408 3.08 11.48 20.71
C VAL A 408 2.82 10.05 21.17
N ARG A 409 3.79 9.16 20.99
CA ARG A 409 3.77 7.75 21.40
C ARG A 409 2.52 7.00 20.93
N LEU A 410 2.13 7.23 19.68
CA LEU A 410 1.00 6.58 19.02
C LEU A 410 1.48 5.61 17.93
N GLU A 411 0.64 4.61 17.63
CA GLU A 411 0.83 3.85 16.40
C GLU A 411 0.68 4.76 15.17
N PRO A 412 1.53 4.63 14.13
CA PRO A 412 1.46 5.48 12.93
C PRO A 412 0.07 5.52 12.31
N ARG A 413 -0.62 4.40 12.26
CA ARG A 413 -1.97 4.26 11.69
C ARG A 413 -3.06 5.00 12.46
N ARG A 414 -2.75 5.52 13.66
CA ARG A 414 -3.67 6.39 14.44
C ARG A 414 -3.68 7.84 13.94
N LEU A 415 -2.74 8.23 13.09
CA LEU A 415 -2.73 9.53 12.42
C LEU A 415 -3.39 9.42 11.04
N SER A 416 -4.03 10.49 10.59
CA SER A 416 -4.63 10.57 9.26
C SER A 416 -3.55 10.65 8.18
N PHE A 417 -3.48 9.69 7.27
CA PHE A 417 -2.55 9.72 6.13
C PHE A 417 -2.70 11.01 5.32
N LYS A 418 -3.91 11.30 4.85
CA LYS A 418 -4.20 12.50 4.04
C LYS A 418 -3.74 13.79 4.71
N SER A 419 -3.98 13.92 6.01
CA SER A 419 -3.58 15.14 6.73
C SER A 419 -2.07 15.22 6.94
N CYS A 420 -1.40 14.09 7.21
CA CYS A 420 0.06 14.04 7.28
C CYS A 420 0.68 14.36 5.92
N TRP A 421 0.12 13.84 4.84
CA TRP A 421 0.58 14.12 3.49
C TRP A 421 0.47 15.61 3.13
N VAL A 422 -0.65 16.27 3.46
CA VAL A 422 -0.80 17.72 3.23
C VAL A 422 0.26 18.51 4.00
N VAL A 423 0.45 18.23 5.29
CA VAL A 423 1.49 18.91 6.10
C VAL A 423 2.89 18.64 5.54
N PHE A 424 3.15 17.43 5.05
CA PHE A 424 4.42 17.09 4.45
C PHE A 424 4.67 17.82 3.13
N GLN A 425 3.63 17.93 2.27
CA GLN A 425 3.69 18.73 1.05
C GLN A 425 3.98 20.20 1.37
N ASP A 426 3.23 20.79 2.30
CA ASP A 426 3.42 22.18 2.70
C ASP A 426 4.88 22.43 3.18
N HIS A 427 5.43 21.50 3.96
CA HIS A 427 6.83 21.56 4.38
C HIS A 427 7.80 21.52 3.19
N LEU A 428 7.57 20.65 2.21
CA LEU A 428 8.43 20.53 1.02
C LEU A 428 8.31 21.75 0.09
N LEU A 429 7.10 22.32 -0.04
CA LEU A 429 6.83 23.45 -0.93
C LEU A 429 7.34 24.81 -0.38
N LEU A 430 7.59 24.91 0.92
CA LEU A 430 8.18 26.13 1.52
C LEU A 430 9.65 26.35 1.12
N GLY A 431 10.21 25.44 0.35
CA GLY A 431 11.61 25.45 -0.04
C GLY A 431 12.53 24.87 1.03
N ASN A 432 13.69 24.44 0.60
CA ASN A 432 14.74 23.98 1.49
C ASN A 432 15.79 25.07 1.54
N GLU A 433 15.77 25.87 2.58
CA GLU A 433 16.87 26.80 2.84
C GLU A 433 18.18 26.04 2.99
N GLU A 434 19.27 26.66 2.61
CA GLU A 434 20.61 26.08 2.73
C GLU A 434 21.00 25.84 4.19
N ASP A 435 20.38 26.58 5.13
CA ASP A 435 20.57 26.42 6.56
C ASP A 435 19.90 25.16 7.10
N PHE A 436 20.75 24.25 7.55
CA PHE A 436 20.33 22.96 8.13
C PHE A 436 19.52 23.14 9.43
N GLU A 437 19.87 24.11 10.26
CA GLU A 437 19.21 24.34 11.54
C GLU A 437 17.78 24.86 11.32
N GLY A 438 17.60 25.82 10.44
CA GLY A 438 16.28 26.31 10.04
C GLY A 438 15.41 25.21 9.44
N TRP A 439 15.99 24.35 8.59
CA TRP A 439 15.28 23.19 8.04
C TRP A 439 14.83 22.23 9.15
N GLN A 440 15.70 21.89 10.12
CA GLN A 440 15.34 21.03 11.24
C GLN A 440 14.19 21.60 12.06
N ILE A 441 14.25 22.90 12.40
CA ILE A 441 13.20 23.57 13.15
C ILE A 441 11.86 23.48 12.40
N ARG A 442 11.85 23.75 11.10
CA ARG A 442 10.64 23.63 10.27
C ARG A 442 10.12 22.20 10.21
N PHE A 443 11.02 21.22 10.05
CA PHE A 443 10.65 19.82 10.00
C PHE A 443 10.01 19.35 11.32
N VAL A 444 10.59 19.71 12.46
CA VAL A 444 10.01 19.39 13.78
C VAL A 444 8.65 20.07 13.96
N ARG A 445 8.47 21.30 13.52
CA ARG A 445 7.16 21.98 13.52
C ARG A 445 6.14 21.24 12.66
N ALA A 446 6.53 20.81 11.48
CA ALA A 446 5.67 20.01 10.59
C ALA A 446 5.28 18.67 11.24
N LEU A 447 6.23 17.95 11.84
CA LEU A 447 5.96 16.71 12.58
C LEU A 447 4.99 16.97 13.75
N THR A 448 5.20 18.05 14.51
CA THR A 448 4.32 18.44 15.62
C THR A 448 2.90 18.71 15.13
N LEU A 449 2.74 19.44 14.03
CA LEU A 449 1.43 19.68 13.43
C LEU A 449 0.77 18.38 12.93
N ALA A 450 1.54 17.51 12.30
CA ALA A 450 1.05 16.21 11.82
C ALA A 450 0.63 15.29 12.97
N SER A 451 1.33 15.32 14.11
CA SER A 451 1.02 14.50 15.29
C SER A 451 -0.34 14.80 15.91
N GLN A 452 -0.89 16.00 15.65
CA GLN A 452 -2.23 16.40 16.09
C GLN A 452 -3.35 15.85 15.19
N LYS A 453 -3.02 15.35 14.00
CA LYS A 453 -3.99 14.87 13.00
C LYS A 453 -4.46 13.44 13.31
N ARG A 454 -4.99 13.22 14.51
CA ARG A 454 -5.43 11.91 15.00
C ARG A 454 -6.72 11.48 14.32
N LEU A 455 -6.81 10.18 14.00
CA LEU A 455 -8.07 9.58 13.60
C LEU A 455 -8.98 9.44 14.82
N PRO A 456 -10.30 9.71 14.68
CA PRO A 456 -11.23 9.58 15.80
C PRO A 456 -11.26 8.14 16.31
N GLN A 457 -11.16 8.00 17.63
CA GLN A 457 -11.30 6.71 18.29
C GLN A 457 -12.80 6.40 18.37
N ARG A 458 -13.20 5.30 17.77
CA ARG A 458 -14.59 4.84 17.80
C ARG A 458 -14.76 3.79 18.87
N SER A 459 -15.72 4.00 19.74
CA SER A 459 -16.10 3.03 20.78
C SER A 459 -16.77 1.78 20.18
N LYS A 460 -17.41 1.91 19.03
CA LYS A 460 -18.06 0.80 18.32
C LYS A 460 -17.63 0.76 16.86
N PRO A 461 -17.31 -0.42 16.31
CA PRO A 461 -17.05 -0.56 14.89
C PRO A 461 -18.32 -0.18 14.11
N ARG A 462 -18.17 0.53 12.99
CA ARG A 462 -19.27 0.79 12.07
C ARG A 462 -19.60 -0.50 11.32
N SER A 463 -20.76 -1.06 11.57
CA SER A 463 -21.35 -2.15 10.79
C SER A 463 -22.63 -1.66 10.18
N TYR A 464 -22.53 -0.96 9.05
CA TYR A 464 -23.71 -0.57 8.28
C TYR A 464 -23.80 -1.46 7.03
N PRO A 465 -25.00 -1.96 6.69
CA PRO A 465 -25.21 -2.62 5.42
C PRO A 465 -24.82 -1.65 4.29
N ARG A 466 -24.12 -2.17 3.28
CA ARG A 466 -23.81 -1.37 2.08
C ARG A 466 -25.10 -1.06 1.35
N VAL A 467 -25.48 0.20 1.30
CA VAL A 467 -26.59 0.67 0.48
C VAL A 467 -26.06 0.99 -0.92
N ALA A 468 -26.67 0.39 -1.93
CA ALA A 468 -26.39 0.75 -3.31
C ALA A 468 -26.94 2.17 -3.56
N HIS A 469 -26.05 3.14 -3.58
CA HIS A 469 -26.42 4.48 -4.03
C HIS A 469 -26.50 4.51 -5.55
N THR A 470 -27.61 4.97 -6.08
CA THR A 470 -27.73 5.29 -7.51
C THR A 470 -26.74 6.41 -7.80
N ARG A 471 -25.64 6.10 -8.50
CA ARG A 471 -24.70 7.13 -8.93
C ARG A 471 -25.42 8.06 -9.92
N ARG A 472 -25.41 9.36 -9.67
CA ARG A 472 -25.78 10.33 -10.70
C ARG A 472 -24.91 10.08 -11.91
N GLN A 473 -25.54 9.80 -13.05
CA GLN A 473 -24.81 9.62 -14.29
C GLN A 473 -24.12 10.94 -14.63
N LYS A 474 -22.78 10.95 -14.60
CA LYS A 474 -21.98 12.13 -14.94
C LYS A 474 -21.89 12.39 -16.44
N SER A 475 -22.36 11.46 -17.27
CA SER A 475 -22.33 11.58 -18.73
C SER A 475 -23.70 11.22 -19.30
N THR A 476 -24.09 11.90 -20.38
CA THR A 476 -25.26 11.56 -21.20
C THR A 476 -25.07 10.16 -21.77
N LYS A 477 -26.07 9.29 -21.60
CA LYS A 477 -26.09 8.01 -22.30
C LYS A 477 -26.24 8.27 -23.79
N PHE A 478 -25.36 7.69 -24.59
CA PHE A 478 -25.61 7.64 -26.03
C PHE A 478 -26.88 6.84 -26.31
N MET A 479 -27.81 7.42 -27.07
CA MET A 479 -29.01 6.71 -27.49
C MET A 479 -28.62 5.55 -28.42
N LYS A 480 -29.17 4.35 -28.18
CA LYS A 480 -29.00 3.22 -29.09
C LYS A 480 -29.51 3.59 -30.49
N ALA A 481 -28.86 3.09 -31.54
CA ALA A 481 -29.19 3.43 -32.92
C ALA A 481 -30.68 3.27 -33.28
N LYS A 482 -31.39 2.32 -32.67
CA LYS A 482 -32.85 2.13 -32.83
C LYS A 482 -33.68 3.26 -32.23
N SER A 483 -33.25 3.92 -31.17
CA SER A 483 -33.95 5.06 -30.56
C SER A 483 -33.67 6.37 -31.29
N LYS A 484 -32.56 6.51 -32.01
CA LYS A 484 -32.28 7.64 -32.91
C LYS A 484 -33.32 7.71 -34.05
N LYS A 485 -33.74 6.58 -34.62
CA LYS A 485 -34.79 6.57 -35.67
C LYS A 485 -36.18 6.93 -35.16
N ALA A 486 -36.48 6.68 -33.88
CA ALA A 486 -37.73 7.07 -33.28
C ALA A 486 -37.80 8.57 -32.89
N ALA A 487 -36.63 9.17 -32.61
CA ALA A 487 -36.56 10.61 -32.22
C ALA A 487 -36.60 11.58 -33.43
N ILE A 488 -36.48 11.04 -34.66
CA ILE A 488 -36.57 11.82 -35.91
C ILE A 488 -37.95 11.62 -36.55
N LYS A 489 -39.02 11.47 -35.77
CA LYS A 489 -40.33 11.69 -36.29
C LYS A 489 -40.47 13.19 -36.57
N LYS A 490 -40.66 13.50 -37.89
CA LYS A 490 -40.95 14.86 -38.33
C LYS A 490 -42.10 15.43 -37.51
N PRO A 491 -42.06 16.71 -37.16
CA PRO A 491 -43.23 17.37 -36.61
C PRO A 491 -44.38 17.25 -37.61
N ASP A 492 -45.58 16.96 -37.09
CA ASP A 492 -46.80 16.90 -37.88
C ASP A 492 -46.98 18.25 -38.62
N PRO A 493 -47.41 18.22 -39.88
CA PRO A 493 -47.70 19.46 -40.61
C PRO A 493 -48.81 20.24 -39.86
N PRO A 494 -48.75 21.56 -39.86
CA PRO A 494 -49.76 22.37 -39.22
C PRO A 494 -51.12 22.07 -39.83
N PRO A 495 -52.22 22.11 -39.02
CA PRO A 495 -53.54 21.83 -39.52
C PRO A 495 -53.89 22.81 -40.61
N SER A 496 -54.30 22.27 -41.77
CA SER A 496 -54.78 23.04 -42.92
C SER A 496 -55.97 23.89 -42.45
N GLY A 497 -55.79 25.20 -42.44
CA GLY A 497 -56.80 26.14 -42.15
C GLY A 497 -57.99 25.97 -43.13
N THR A 498 -59.13 25.72 -42.59
CA THR A 498 -60.42 25.83 -43.28
C THR A 498 -60.74 27.30 -43.47
N LYS A 499 -61.08 27.64 -44.71
CA LYS A 499 -61.62 28.90 -45.11
C LYS A 499 -62.93 29.25 -44.37
#